data_f618268bf7369f2faa3195f742a53d37
#
_entry.id   f618268bf7369f2faa3195f742a53d37
#
_cell.length_a   1.000
_cell.length_b   1.000
_cell.length_c   1.000
_cell.angle_alpha   90.00
_cell.angle_beta   90.00
_cell.angle_gamma   90.00
#
_symmetry.space_group_name_H-M   'P 1'
#
loop_
_entity.id
_entity.type
_entity.pdbx_description
1 polymer ?
#
loop_
_entity_poly.entity_id
_entity_poly.type
_entity_poly.pdbx_seq_one_letter_code
_entity_poly.pdbx_strand_id
1 'polypeptide(L)'
;MENKVEKFAVAMIVNNRFGVLNRIAGLYAKRCYNIDNISAGTLDDPNYTRITIVSTGDEYMKDQVVRQLEKLIDVRAVTLLEPENTVFAQHMYIKMHLTGSHRGSSKHQVLDLINEYGGKVVDFGEEHLTAEIT
;
A
#
# COMPACT_ATOMS: atom_id res chain seq x y z
N MET A 1 0.84 31.85 -6.14
CA MET A 1 0.11 30.73 -5.50
C MET A 1 1.13 29.65 -5.25
N GLU A 2 1.40 29.30 -4.01
CA GLU A 2 2.27 28.16 -3.69
C GLU A 2 1.55 26.91 -4.19
N ASN A 3 2.20 26.18 -5.11
CA ASN A 3 1.75 24.85 -5.51
C ASN A 3 1.87 23.93 -4.29
N LYS A 4 0.77 23.71 -3.59
CA LYS A 4 0.72 22.81 -2.45
C LYS A 4 0.99 21.39 -2.93
N VAL A 5 2.13 20.85 -2.51
CA VAL A 5 2.50 19.45 -2.77
C VAL A 5 1.90 18.60 -1.65
N GLU A 6 1.12 17.59 -2.03
CA GLU A 6 0.47 16.69 -1.08
C GLU A 6 0.47 15.24 -1.56
N LYS A 7 0.26 14.31 -0.64
CA LYS A 7 0.07 12.91 -0.99
C LYS A 7 -1.31 12.71 -1.57
N PHE A 8 -1.37 11.93 -2.65
CA PHE A 8 -2.62 11.50 -3.25
C PHE A 8 -2.53 10.04 -3.67
N ALA A 9 -3.66 9.39 -3.78
CA ALA A 9 -3.75 8.00 -4.22
C ALA A 9 -4.67 7.88 -5.45
N VAL A 10 -4.24 7.03 -6.38
CA VAL A 10 -5.01 6.69 -7.57
C VAL A 10 -5.26 5.19 -7.58
N ALA A 11 -6.53 4.80 -7.64
CA ALA A 11 -6.92 3.41 -7.84
C ALA A 11 -7.28 3.18 -9.30
N MET A 12 -6.91 2.04 -9.83
CA MET A 12 -7.26 1.66 -11.19
C MET A 12 -7.64 0.19 -11.29
N ILE A 13 -8.53 -0.11 -12.20
CA ILE A 13 -8.86 -1.47 -12.62
C ILE A 13 -8.18 -1.71 -13.96
N VAL A 14 -7.38 -2.75 -14.03
CA VAL A 14 -6.58 -3.08 -15.22
C VAL A 14 -6.81 -4.53 -15.65
N ASN A 15 -6.53 -4.81 -16.91
CA ASN A 15 -6.48 -6.20 -17.37
C ASN A 15 -5.37 -6.95 -16.65
N ASN A 16 -5.65 -8.16 -16.17
CA ASN A 16 -4.67 -9.01 -15.52
C ASN A 16 -3.80 -9.71 -16.59
N ARG A 17 -2.78 -9.01 -17.09
CA ARG A 17 -1.88 -9.48 -18.17
C ARG A 17 -0.43 -9.17 -17.85
N PHE A 18 0.46 -9.95 -18.47
CA PHE A 18 1.89 -9.65 -18.42
C PHE A 18 2.20 -8.25 -18.95
N GLY A 19 3.12 -7.55 -18.27
CA GLY A 19 3.63 -6.26 -18.69
C GLY A 19 2.75 -5.05 -18.36
N VAL A 20 1.53 -5.22 -17.84
CA VAL A 20 0.66 -4.08 -17.48
C VAL A 20 1.33 -3.22 -16.40
N LEU A 21 1.84 -3.85 -15.35
CA LEU A 21 2.53 -3.13 -14.27
C LEU A 21 3.78 -2.40 -14.79
N ASN A 22 4.53 -3.02 -15.71
CA ASN A 22 5.69 -2.37 -16.34
C ASN A 22 5.31 -1.15 -17.16
N ARG A 23 4.17 -1.19 -17.87
CA ARG A 23 3.68 -0.03 -18.64
C ARG A 23 3.28 1.12 -17.72
N ILE A 24 2.60 0.81 -16.62
CA ILE A 24 2.22 1.79 -15.61
C ILE A 24 3.47 2.41 -14.97
N ALA A 25 4.41 1.59 -14.49
CA ALA A 25 5.67 2.06 -13.93
C ALA A 25 6.49 2.87 -14.95
N GLY A 26 6.53 2.44 -16.20
CA GLY A 26 7.20 3.15 -17.29
C GLY A 26 6.57 4.52 -17.58
N LEU A 27 5.25 4.65 -17.47
CA LEU A 27 4.55 5.92 -17.60
C LEU A 27 4.99 6.90 -16.50
N TYR A 28 5.05 6.44 -15.24
CA TYR A 28 5.54 7.23 -14.12
C TYR A 28 7.01 7.65 -14.32
N ALA A 29 7.86 6.69 -14.68
CA ALA A 29 9.29 6.92 -14.89
C ALA A 29 9.56 7.95 -16.00
N LYS A 30 8.89 7.85 -17.14
CA LYS A 30 9.04 8.79 -18.27
C LYS A 30 8.68 10.23 -17.92
N ARG A 31 7.85 10.43 -16.91
CA ARG A 31 7.41 11.75 -16.45
C ARG A 31 8.09 12.21 -15.16
N CYS A 32 9.06 11.44 -14.69
CA CYS A 32 9.75 11.70 -13.43
C CYS A 32 8.80 11.79 -12.23
N TYR A 33 7.70 11.03 -12.26
CA TYR A 33 6.78 10.90 -11.13
C TYR A 33 7.27 9.79 -10.21
N ASN A 34 7.30 10.07 -8.91
CA ASN A 34 7.66 9.07 -7.92
C ASN A 34 6.44 8.21 -7.52
N ILE A 35 6.70 6.93 -7.30
CA ILE A 35 5.73 6.01 -6.69
C ILE A 35 6.16 5.80 -5.24
N ASP A 36 5.41 6.38 -4.30
CA ASP A 36 5.70 6.26 -2.87
C ASP A 36 5.24 4.91 -2.32
N ASN A 37 4.11 4.41 -2.83
CA ASN A 37 3.58 3.10 -2.51
C ASN A 37 2.79 2.55 -3.70
N ILE A 38 2.79 1.24 -3.85
CA ILE A 38 1.97 0.52 -4.82
C ILE A 38 1.43 -0.75 -4.18
N SER A 39 0.15 -0.99 -4.38
CA SER A 39 -0.49 -2.26 -4.04
C SER A 39 -1.27 -2.79 -5.22
N ALA A 40 -1.24 -4.09 -5.43
CA ALA A 40 -1.95 -4.75 -6.51
C ALA A 40 -2.57 -6.05 -6.01
N GLY A 41 -3.79 -6.32 -6.43
CA GLY A 41 -4.52 -7.53 -6.09
C GLY A 41 -5.52 -7.89 -7.17
N THR A 42 -5.61 -9.18 -7.48
CA THR A 42 -6.60 -9.71 -8.42
C THR A 42 -8.00 -9.56 -7.81
N LEU A 43 -8.96 -9.15 -8.63
CA LEU A 43 -10.36 -9.07 -8.24
C LEU A 43 -11.04 -10.45 -8.22
N ASP A 44 -12.30 -10.50 -7.81
CA ASP A 44 -13.12 -11.73 -7.89
C ASP A 44 -13.20 -12.26 -9.32
N ASP A 45 -13.28 -11.37 -10.31
CA ASP A 45 -13.02 -11.72 -11.71
C ASP A 45 -11.50 -11.74 -11.96
N PRO A 46 -10.90 -12.92 -12.20
CA PRO A 46 -9.46 -13.10 -12.35
C PRO A 46 -8.87 -12.42 -13.60
N ASN A 47 -9.72 -11.96 -14.51
CA ASN A 47 -9.29 -11.18 -15.69
C ASN A 47 -8.86 -9.77 -15.35
N TYR A 48 -9.15 -9.28 -14.15
CA TYR A 48 -8.86 -7.93 -13.71
C TYR A 48 -8.05 -7.89 -12.43
N THR A 49 -7.23 -6.86 -12.33
CA THR A 49 -6.44 -6.52 -11.16
C THR A 49 -6.77 -5.09 -10.73
N ARG A 50 -6.94 -4.88 -9.43
CA ARG A 50 -6.94 -3.53 -8.85
C ARG A 50 -5.52 -3.14 -8.48
N ILE A 51 -5.08 -1.99 -8.97
CA ILE A 51 -3.80 -1.38 -8.60
C ILE A 51 -4.09 -0.04 -7.93
N THR A 52 -3.48 0.19 -6.79
CA THR A 52 -3.54 1.48 -6.09
C THR A 52 -2.13 2.02 -5.97
N ILE A 53 -1.90 3.25 -6.43
CA ILE A 53 -0.61 3.93 -6.37
C ILE A 53 -0.75 5.19 -5.52
N VAL A 54 0.14 5.34 -4.56
CA VAL A 54 0.31 6.57 -3.77
C VAL A 54 1.50 7.33 -4.31
N SER A 55 1.33 8.61 -4.53
CA SER A 55 2.35 9.53 -5.01
C SER A 55 2.26 10.85 -4.26
N THR A 56 3.31 11.66 -4.35
CA THR A 56 3.34 13.01 -3.80
C THR A 56 3.54 14.01 -4.95
N GLY A 57 2.68 14.99 -5.04
CA GLY A 57 2.71 15.97 -6.11
C GLY A 57 1.70 17.10 -5.93
N ASP A 58 1.68 18.01 -6.87
CA ASP A 58 0.74 19.13 -6.93
C ASP A 58 -0.55 18.75 -7.70
N GLU A 59 -1.52 19.64 -7.73
CA GLU A 59 -2.78 19.45 -8.44
C GLU A 59 -2.60 19.18 -9.94
N TYR A 60 -1.59 19.81 -10.55
CA TYR A 60 -1.28 19.56 -11.96
C TYR A 60 -0.83 18.12 -12.19
N MET A 61 0.06 17.60 -11.31
CA MET A 61 0.53 16.22 -11.40
C MET A 61 -0.62 15.23 -11.18
N LYS A 62 -1.52 15.46 -10.22
CA LYS A 62 -2.71 14.61 -9.98
C LYS A 62 -3.54 14.46 -11.24
N ASP A 63 -3.90 15.59 -11.84
CA ASP A 63 -4.70 15.62 -13.09
C ASP A 63 -4.00 14.91 -14.24
N GLN A 64 -2.70 15.16 -14.41
CA GLN A 64 -1.90 14.52 -15.46
C GLN A 64 -1.79 13.01 -15.27
N VAL A 65 -1.57 12.53 -14.04
CA VAL A 65 -1.48 11.09 -13.74
C VAL A 65 -2.76 10.39 -14.15
N VAL A 66 -3.92 10.89 -13.75
CA VAL A 66 -5.23 10.30 -14.07
C VAL A 66 -5.42 10.24 -15.59
N ARG A 67 -5.25 11.37 -16.28
CA ARG A 67 -5.43 11.46 -17.75
C ARG A 67 -4.48 10.55 -18.52
N GLN A 68 -3.26 10.38 -18.05
CA GLN A 68 -2.28 9.55 -18.74
C GLN A 68 -2.53 8.05 -18.50
N LEU A 69 -2.97 7.68 -17.29
CA LEU A 69 -3.35 6.30 -16.98
C LEU A 69 -4.57 5.85 -17.78
N GLU A 70 -5.57 6.73 -17.94
CA GLU A 70 -6.77 6.45 -18.76
C GLU A 70 -6.47 6.16 -20.23
N LYS A 71 -5.34 6.63 -20.76
CA LYS A 71 -4.90 6.37 -22.13
C LYS A 71 -4.29 4.99 -22.35
N LEU A 72 -3.93 4.28 -21.29
CA LEU A 72 -3.36 2.95 -21.41
C LEU A 72 -4.44 1.94 -21.79
N ILE A 73 -4.17 1.13 -22.82
CA ILE A 73 -5.14 0.17 -23.38
C ILE A 73 -5.59 -0.88 -22.36
N ASP A 74 -4.73 -1.22 -21.41
CA ASP A 74 -5.03 -2.22 -20.38
C ASP A 74 -5.76 -1.63 -19.16
N VAL A 75 -5.88 -0.32 -19.07
CA VAL A 75 -6.58 0.37 -17.98
C VAL A 75 -8.06 0.51 -18.32
N ARG A 76 -8.93 -0.02 -17.46
CA ARG A 76 -10.39 -0.02 -17.64
C ARG A 76 -11.07 1.13 -16.91
N ALA A 77 -10.56 1.47 -15.74
CA ALA A 77 -11.08 2.56 -14.93
C ALA A 77 -9.95 3.16 -14.09
N VAL A 78 -10.02 4.45 -13.88
CA VAL A 78 -9.10 5.20 -13.00
C VAL A 78 -9.94 6.05 -12.06
N THR A 79 -9.61 6.06 -10.78
CA THR A 79 -10.29 6.85 -9.77
C THR A 79 -9.25 7.52 -8.88
N LEU A 80 -9.31 8.84 -8.79
CA LEU A 80 -8.57 9.57 -7.75
C LEU A 80 -9.27 9.32 -6.41
N LEU A 81 -8.51 8.90 -5.40
CA LEU A 81 -9.05 8.63 -4.07
C LEU A 81 -8.93 9.88 -3.22
N GLU A 82 -10.06 10.52 -2.99
CA GLU A 82 -10.13 11.73 -2.15
C GLU A 82 -10.09 11.34 -0.66
N PRO A 83 -9.27 12.01 0.17
CA PRO A 83 -9.12 11.68 1.59
C PRO A 83 -10.44 11.68 2.36
N GLU A 84 -11.38 12.57 2.02
CA GLU A 84 -12.67 12.70 2.68
C GLU A 84 -13.57 11.47 2.48
N ASN A 85 -13.36 10.73 1.39
CA ASN A 85 -14.18 9.59 0.99
C ASN A 85 -13.42 8.26 1.03
N THR A 86 -12.21 8.26 1.61
CA THR A 86 -11.33 7.08 1.56
C THR A 86 -10.74 6.79 2.93
N VAL A 87 -10.81 5.54 3.33
CA VAL A 87 -10.09 5.04 4.50
C VAL A 87 -8.76 4.44 4.06
N PHE A 88 -7.68 4.96 4.62
CA PHE A 88 -6.34 4.43 4.41
C PHE A 88 -5.88 3.67 5.65
N ALA A 89 -5.37 2.46 5.46
CA ALA A 89 -4.77 1.66 6.51
C ALA A 89 -3.50 1.00 6.00
N GLN A 90 -2.53 0.83 6.90
CA GLN A 90 -1.35 0.03 6.62
C GLN A 90 -1.43 -1.26 7.42
N HIS A 91 -1.25 -2.38 6.75
CA HIS A 91 -1.20 -3.69 7.37
C HIS A 91 0.24 -4.20 7.37
N MET A 92 0.71 -4.68 8.51
CA MET A 92 2.08 -5.19 8.63
C MET A 92 2.17 -6.42 9.53
N TYR A 93 3.18 -7.24 9.27
CA TYR A 93 3.63 -8.28 10.16
C TYR A 93 4.96 -7.87 10.78
N ILE A 94 5.05 -7.96 12.10
CA ILE A 94 6.27 -7.67 12.86
C ILE A 94 6.74 -8.96 13.52
N LYS A 95 7.91 -9.45 13.09
CA LYS A 95 8.58 -10.57 13.74
C LYS A 95 9.58 -10.07 14.77
N MET A 96 9.41 -10.48 16.01
CA MET A 96 10.22 -10.06 17.14
C MET A 96 10.98 -11.25 17.71
N HIS A 97 12.27 -11.06 17.96
CA HIS A 97 13.08 -12.02 18.72
C HIS A 97 13.02 -11.73 20.22
N LEU A 98 12.74 -12.76 21.00
CA LEU A 98 12.68 -12.69 22.43
C LEU A 98 14.04 -13.10 22.99
N THR A 99 14.91 -12.12 23.26
CA THR A 99 16.26 -12.34 23.78
C THR A 99 16.34 -12.04 25.27
N GLY A 100 17.15 -12.82 26.00
CA GLY A 100 17.49 -12.56 27.41
C GLY A 100 17.14 -13.68 28.39
N SER A 101 17.69 -13.58 29.58
CA SER A 101 17.55 -14.58 30.68
C SER A 101 16.15 -14.60 31.32
N HIS A 102 15.31 -13.60 31.02
CA HIS A 102 13.93 -13.48 31.53
C HIS A 102 12.89 -13.59 30.41
N ARG A 103 13.01 -14.62 29.57
CA ARG A 103 12.14 -14.84 28.38
C ARG A 103 10.64 -14.78 28.71
N GLY A 104 10.22 -15.27 29.90
CA GLY A 104 8.82 -15.23 30.31
C GLY A 104 8.30 -13.82 30.55
N SER A 105 9.07 -12.97 31.24
CA SER A 105 8.71 -11.59 31.50
C SER A 105 8.66 -10.75 30.21
N SER A 106 9.64 -10.95 29.31
CA SER A 106 9.68 -10.27 28.01
C SER A 106 8.51 -10.65 27.11
N LYS A 107 8.07 -11.92 27.15
CA LYS A 107 6.89 -12.38 26.39
C LYS A 107 5.61 -11.64 26.81
N HIS A 108 5.37 -11.52 28.12
CA HIS A 108 4.18 -10.81 28.62
C HIS A 108 4.19 -9.35 28.24
N GLN A 109 5.31 -8.65 28.37
CA GLN A 109 5.45 -7.26 27.99
C GLN A 109 5.17 -7.04 26.50
N VAL A 110 5.67 -7.92 25.63
CA VAL A 110 5.42 -7.85 24.18
C VAL A 110 3.96 -8.11 23.85
N LEU A 111 3.33 -9.10 24.52
CA LEU A 111 1.90 -9.37 24.32
C LEU A 111 1.03 -8.20 24.78
N ASP A 112 1.35 -7.56 25.90
CA ASP A 112 0.64 -6.38 26.37
C ASP A 112 0.75 -5.22 25.38
N LEU A 113 1.94 -4.97 24.83
CA LEU A 113 2.14 -3.97 23.80
C LEU A 113 1.33 -4.28 22.53
N ILE A 114 1.35 -5.53 22.04
CA ILE A 114 0.58 -5.93 20.87
C ILE A 114 -0.91 -5.66 21.10
N ASN A 115 -1.44 -6.01 22.27
CA ASN A 115 -2.83 -5.77 22.64
C ASN A 115 -3.16 -4.27 22.73
N GLU A 116 -2.25 -3.45 23.28
CA GLU A 116 -2.41 -1.99 23.38
C GLU A 116 -2.54 -1.35 22.00
N TYR A 117 -1.78 -1.83 21.01
CA TYR A 117 -1.87 -1.36 19.62
C TYR A 117 -2.94 -2.09 18.78
N GLY A 118 -3.79 -2.88 19.41
CA GLY A 118 -4.86 -3.61 18.72
C GLY A 118 -4.36 -4.70 17.77
N GLY A 119 -3.13 -5.16 17.96
CA GLY A 119 -2.51 -6.20 17.15
C GLY A 119 -3.00 -7.60 17.50
N LYS A 120 -2.67 -8.56 16.64
CA LYS A 120 -2.98 -9.97 16.80
C LYS A 120 -1.73 -10.81 16.64
N VAL A 121 -1.50 -11.77 17.55
CA VAL A 121 -0.43 -12.74 17.40
C VAL A 121 -0.82 -13.79 16.36
N VAL A 122 0.02 -13.97 15.35
CA VAL A 122 -0.22 -14.89 14.23
C VAL A 122 0.76 -16.05 14.19
N ASP A 123 1.94 -15.89 14.82
CA ASP A 123 2.92 -16.95 14.97
C ASP A 123 3.65 -16.80 16.33
N PHE A 124 3.88 -17.92 17.00
CA PHE A 124 4.44 -17.93 18.32
C PHE A 124 5.41 -19.10 18.49
N GLY A 125 6.66 -18.81 18.75
CA GLY A 125 7.73 -19.77 18.99
C GLY A 125 8.40 -19.60 20.35
N GLU A 126 9.40 -20.42 20.62
CA GLU A 126 10.17 -20.33 21.88
C GLU A 126 10.98 -19.03 21.96
N GLU A 127 11.55 -18.59 20.84
CA GLU A 127 12.45 -17.44 20.76
C GLU A 127 11.94 -16.31 19.87
N HIS A 128 10.76 -16.47 19.29
CA HIS A 128 10.19 -15.44 18.42
C HIS A 128 8.67 -15.37 18.57
N LEU A 129 8.15 -14.23 18.16
CA LEU A 129 6.73 -13.96 18.08
C LEU A 129 6.48 -13.09 16.86
N THR A 130 5.43 -13.38 16.10
CA THR A 130 5.01 -12.55 14.97
C THR A 130 3.62 -11.99 15.25
N ALA A 131 3.49 -10.69 15.15
CA ALA A 131 2.23 -9.96 15.30
C ALA A 131 1.79 -9.33 13.99
N GLU A 132 0.49 -9.34 13.77
CA GLU A 132 -0.23 -8.62 12.74
C GLU A 132 -0.76 -7.32 13.35
N ILE A 133 -0.50 -6.18 12.70
CA ILE A 133 -0.97 -4.85 13.12
C ILE A 133 -1.52 -4.14 11.89
N THR A 134 -2.62 -3.44 12.08
CA THR A 134 -3.28 -2.63 11.04
C THR A 134 -3.41 -1.19 11.48
#